data_a455b9352777274c946fd508fc6cc9bb
#
_entry.id   a455b9352777274c946fd508fc6cc9bb
#
_cell.length_a   1.000
_cell.length_b   1.000
_cell.length_c   1.000
_cell.angle_alpha   90.00
_cell.angle_beta   90.00
_cell.angle_gamma   90.00
#
_symmetry.space_group_name_H-M   'P 1'
#
loop_
_entity.id
_entity.type
_entity.pdbx_description
1 polymer ?
#
loop_
_entity_poly.entity_id
_entity_poly.type
_entity_poly.pdbx_seq_one_letter_code
_entity_poly.pdbx_strand_id
1 'polypeptide(L)'
;LDNLTTTVMMLTIMHGIIPSRRQRLFYGSAILLSANCGGALTVIGNPEGLVLWSMGAVTATNFSMALLLPCLAAWLVPIYLISRSLPERVDTEWIVMPYRGDDTRLNVWQRLLMLFVGIGGLWFIPTFHNISKLSPFLGALCVLSVLWIVNEIFNRKLMNMDAMVERRTPRMVQYGVIQMILFVMGIMLAVGVVKETGAYDTLMDYLGIDESRPFVWLHGVAAGVLSTVLDNFATAVNFISLSDVLGQDGISEIATVYSCNGLYWKVIAFCVMAGGNVLGVGTMSGLALMKMERMHVGWFFRHVGWKALMGGGLGLCLLWLSQGQALL
;
A
#
# COMPACT_ATOMS: atom_id res chain seq x y z
N LEU A 1 3.88 -7.85 -1.40
CA LEU A 1 2.42 -8.07 -1.41
C LEU A 1 1.73 -6.74 -1.18
N ASP A 2 0.59 -6.56 -1.82
CA ASP A 2 -0.29 -5.41 -1.60
C ASP A 2 -0.79 -5.37 -0.13
N ASN A 3 -0.95 -4.14 0.39
CA ASN A 3 -1.37 -3.91 1.78
C ASN A 3 -2.73 -4.52 2.12
N LEU A 4 -3.71 -4.46 1.19
CA LEU A 4 -5.03 -5.04 1.38
C LEU A 4 -4.96 -6.57 1.50
N THR A 5 -4.31 -7.22 0.52
CA THR A 5 -4.15 -8.67 0.49
C THR A 5 -3.41 -9.18 1.73
N THR A 6 -2.31 -8.51 2.11
CA THR A 6 -1.54 -8.83 3.32
C THR A 6 -2.40 -8.71 4.57
N THR A 7 -3.15 -7.61 4.69
CA THR A 7 -4.03 -7.37 5.85
C THR A 7 -5.11 -8.44 5.96
N VAL A 8 -5.85 -8.71 4.88
CA VAL A 8 -6.94 -9.71 4.89
C VAL A 8 -6.40 -11.11 5.21
N MET A 9 -5.27 -11.51 4.60
CA MET A 9 -4.64 -12.80 4.87
C MET A 9 -4.23 -12.93 6.34
N MET A 10 -3.54 -11.93 6.88
CA MET A 10 -3.08 -11.95 8.27
C MET A 10 -4.22 -11.87 9.27
N LEU A 11 -5.27 -11.10 8.98
CA LEU A 11 -6.49 -11.05 9.80
C LEU A 11 -7.22 -12.40 9.82
N THR A 12 -7.28 -13.08 8.68
CA THR A 12 -7.89 -14.42 8.61
C THR A 12 -7.13 -15.43 9.48
N ILE A 13 -5.79 -15.40 9.41
CA ILE A 13 -4.93 -16.25 10.26
C ILE A 13 -5.12 -15.90 11.74
N MET A 14 -5.08 -14.61 12.07
CA MET A 14 -5.28 -14.12 13.43
C MET A 14 -6.64 -14.54 14.00
N HIS A 15 -7.70 -14.47 13.20
CA HIS A 15 -9.06 -14.85 13.60
C HIS A 15 -9.16 -16.34 13.97
N GLY A 16 -8.36 -17.19 13.33
CA GLY A 16 -8.26 -18.62 13.65
C GLY A 16 -7.40 -18.94 14.89
N ILE A 17 -6.58 -18.01 15.38
CA ILE A 17 -5.64 -18.24 16.48
C ILE A 17 -6.10 -17.56 17.78
N ILE A 18 -6.66 -16.35 17.69
CA ILE A 18 -7.01 -15.52 18.85
C ILE A 18 -8.52 -15.49 19.05
N PRO A 19 -9.07 -16.17 20.08
CA PRO A 19 -10.51 -16.18 20.35
C PRO A 19 -11.02 -14.85 20.91
N SER A 20 -10.18 -14.14 21.69
CA SER A 20 -10.56 -12.89 22.35
C SER A 20 -10.72 -11.74 21.37
N ARG A 21 -11.97 -11.24 21.19
CA ARG A 21 -12.24 -10.08 20.32
C ARG A 21 -11.44 -8.84 20.72
N ARG A 22 -11.27 -8.57 22.02
CA ARG A 22 -10.50 -7.41 22.49
C ARG A 22 -9.04 -7.47 22.01
N GLN A 23 -8.42 -8.64 22.09
CA GLN A 23 -7.06 -8.84 21.61
C GLN A 23 -7.00 -8.71 20.09
N ARG A 24 -7.97 -9.31 19.35
CA ARG A 24 -8.03 -9.19 17.88
C ARG A 24 -8.12 -7.74 17.39
N LEU A 25 -8.86 -6.87 18.11
CA LEU A 25 -8.92 -5.46 17.75
C LEU A 25 -7.53 -4.79 17.76
N PHE A 26 -6.71 -5.05 18.78
CA PHE A 26 -5.36 -4.47 18.88
C PHE A 26 -4.38 -5.14 17.90
N TYR A 27 -4.36 -6.46 17.82
CA TYR A 27 -3.49 -7.18 16.89
C TYR A 27 -3.85 -6.89 15.43
N GLY A 28 -5.14 -6.85 15.11
CA GLY A 28 -5.62 -6.48 13.78
C GLY A 28 -5.23 -5.06 13.40
N SER A 29 -5.30 -4.11 14.35
CA SER A 29 -4.80 -2.75 14.13
C SER A 29 -3.29 -2.70 13.91
N ALA A 30 -2.52 -3.51 14.65
CA ALA A 30 -1.07 -3.62 14.43
C ALA A 30 -0.74 -4.22 13.06
N ILE A 31 -1.47 -5.25 12.63
CA ILE A 31 -1.36 -5.83 11.28
C ILE A 31 -1.64 -4.77 10.21
N LEU A 32 -2.72 -4.00 10.35
CA LEU A 32 -3.08 -2.92 9.43
C LEU A 32 -1.94 -1.90 9.28
N LEU A 33 -1.44 -1.38 10.40
CA LEU A 33 -0.37 -0.39 10.38
C LEU A 33 0.91 -0.95 9.75
N SER A 34 1.24 -2.22 10.06
CA SER A 34 2.40 -2.90 9.49
C SER A 34 2.27 -3.09 7.98
N ALA A 35 1.08 -3.47 7.50
CA ALA A 35 0.82 -3.68 6.08
C ALA A 35 0.86 -2.36 5.30
N ASN A 36 0.25 -1.29 5.83
CA ASN A 36 0.25 0.02 5.18
C ASN A 36 1.65 0.65 5.13
N CYS A 37 2.38 0.65 6.26
CA CYS A 37 3.75 1.18 6.30
C CYS A 37 4.71 0.34 5.45
N GLY A 38 4.59 -0.99 5.47
CA GLY A 38 5.39 -1.88 4.63
C GLY A 38 5.06 -1.75 3.15
N GLY A 39 3.79 -1.52 2.81
CA GLY A 39 3.35 -1.26 1.43
C GLY A 39 3.92 0.05 0.90
N ALA A 40 3.89 1.12 1.69
CA ALA A 40 4.42 2.42 1.29
C ALA A 40 5.95 2.45 1.15
N LEU A 41 6.65 1.48 1.71
CA LEU A 41 8.11 1.37 1.58
C LEU A 41 8.56 1.01 0.17
N THR A 42 7.70 0.37 -0.62
CA THR A 42 8.05 -0.09 -1.97
C THR A 42 7.06 0.42 -3.01
N VAL A 43 7.54 0.68 -4.21
CA VAL A 43 6.69 1.18 -5.31
C VAL A 43 5.59 0.21 -5.73
N ILE A 44 5.70 -1.08 -5.40
CA ILE A 44 4.73 -2.14 -5.75
C ILE A 44 3.84 -2.57 -4.58
N GLY A 45 4.10 -2.05 -3.39
CA GLY A 45 3.36 -2.46 -2.18
C GLY A 45 2.02 -1.75 -2.01
N ASN A 46 1.88 -0.56 -2.58
CA ASN A 46 0.66 0.23 -2.59
C ASN A 46 0.35 0.74 -4.01
N PRO A 47 -0.92 0.89 -4.39
CA PRO A 47 -1.30 1.36 -5.73
C PRO A 47 -0.74 2.75 -6.08
N GLU A 48 -0.66 3.68 -5.12
CA GLU A 48 -0.11 5.02 -5.31
C GLU A 48 1.38 5.00 -5.69
N GLY A 49 2.17 4.12 -5.09
CA GLY A 49 3.57 3.92 -5.43
C GLY A 49 3.74 3.40 -6.86
N LEU A 50 2.86 2.49 -7.27
CA LEU A 50 2.86 1.93 -8.63
C LEU A 50 2.56 3.00 -9.69
N VAL A 51 1.61 3.91 -9.42
CA VAL A 51 1.30 5.04 -10.31
C VAL A 51 2.52 5.95 -10.46
N LEU A 52 3.14 6.36 -9.35
CA LEU A 52 4.34 7.20 -9.37
C LEU A 52 5.48 6.56 -10.17
N TRP A 53 5.66 5.27 -10.02
CA TRP A 53 6.69 4.54 -10.77
C TRP A 53 6.35 4.42 -12.26
N SER A 54 5.09 4.14 -12.61
CA SER A 54 4.65 4.01 -14.00
C SER A 54 4.71 5.34 -14.76
N MET A 55 4.53 6.46 -14.08
CA MET A 55 4.68 7.82 -14.64
C MET A 55 6.15 8.26 -14.76
N GLY A 56 7.11 7.47 -14.27
CA GLY A 56 8.52 7.86 -14.24
C GLY A 56 8.87 8.91 -13.17
N ALA A 57 7.94 9.21 -12.26
CA ALA A 57 8.15 10.18 -11.20
C ALA A 57 9.16 9.70 -10.14
N VAL A 58 9.28 8.39 -9.95
CA VAL A 58 10.22 7.77 -9.00
C VAL A 58 10.86 6.51 -9.56
N THR A 59 12.08 6.23 -9.11
CA THR A 59 12.73 4.93 -9.31
C THR A 59 12.54 4.05 -8.08
N ALA A 60 12.36 2.75 -8.27
CA ALA A 60 12.06 1.82 -7.18
C ALA A 60 13.08 1.88 -6.03
N THR A 61 14.37 1.92 -6.37
CA THR A 61 15.45 1.95 -5.36
C THR A 61 15.47 3.25 -4.57
N ASN A 62 15.42 4.42 -5.26
CA ASN A 62 15.46 5.72 -4.60
C ASN A 62 14.24 5.94 -3.71
N PHE A 63 13.06 5.54 -4.18
CA PHE A 63 11.82 5.62 -3.42
C PHE A 63 11.90 4.82 -2.12
N SER A 64 12.30 3.55 -2.19
CA SER A 64 12.43 2.68 -1.01
C SER A 64 13.49 3.19 -0.03
N MET A 65 14.63 3.66 -0.51
CA MET A 65 15.70 4.18 0.35
C MET A 65 15.28 5.47 1.05
N ALA A 66 14.60 6.37 0.36
CA ALA A 66 14.13 7.63 0.93
C ALA A 66 13.05 7.44 2.00
N LEU A 67 12.13 6.49 1.78
CA LEU A 67 11.01 6.21 2.67
C LEU A 67 11.32 5.21 3.79
N LEU A 68 12.50 4.58 3.77
CA LEU A 68 12.87 3.54 4.75
C LEU A 68 12.74 4.05 6.20
N LEU A 69 13.44 5.10 6.55
CA LEU A 69 13.43 5.66 7.91
C LEU A 69 12.07 6.26 8.28
N PRO A 70 11.41 7.07 7.43
CA PRO A 70 10.07 7.57 7.69
C PRO A 70 9.03 6.47 7.94
N CYS A 71 8.99 5.45 7.10
CA CYS A 71 8.05 4.33 7.25
C CYS A 71 8.35 3.47 8.48
N LEU A 72 9.63 3.25 8.81
CA LEU A 72 10.01 2.56 10.04
C LEU A 72 9.54 3.32 11.29
N ALA A 73 9.69 4.63 11.32
CA ALA A 73 9.20 5.45 12.43
C ALA A 73 7.66 5.41 12.53
N ALA A 74 6.97 5.57 11.39
CA ALA A 74 5.52 5.49 11.31
C ALA A 74 4.97 4.12 11.73
N TRP A 75 5.76 3.06 11.61
CA TRP A 75 5.43 1.70 12.02
C TRP A 75 5.79 1.42 13.48
N LEU A 76 7.06 1.60 13.86
CA LEU A 76 7.57 1.18 15.17
C LEU A 76 6.96 1.94 16.35
N VAL A 77 6.75 3.26 16.19
CA VAL A 77 6.19 4.10 17.27
C VAL A 77 4.79 3.65 17.67
N PRO A 78 3.80 3.55 16.75
CA PRO A 78 2.47 3.09 17.15
C PRO A 78 2.46 1.63 17.60
N ILE A 79 3.25 0.75 16.99
CA ILE A 79 3.34 -0.66 17.42
C ILE A 79 3.85 -0.77 18.85
N TYR A 80 4.92 -0.03 19.19
CA TYR A 80 5.43 0.02 20.55
C TYR A 80 4.38 0.53 21.56
N LEU A 81 3.66 1.59 21.20
CA LEU A 81 2.58 2.13 22.05
C LEU A 81 1.36 1.22 22.15
N ILE A 82 1.06 0.43 21.11
CA ILE A 82 -0.02 -0.58 21.11
C ILE A 82 0.39 -1.76 21.97
N SER A 83 1.64 -2.24 21.87
CA SER A 83 2.13 -3.37 22.64
C SER A 83 1.99 -3.17 24.16
N ARG A 84 2.16 -1.92 24.62
CA ARG A 84 1.94 -1.58 26.04
C ARG A 84 0.48 -1.63 26.49
N SER A 85 -0.45 -1.65 25.56
CA SER A 85 -1.91 -1.74 25.82
C SER A 85 -2.42 -3.18 25.78
N LEU A 86 -1.56 -4.15 25.38
CA LEU A 86 -1.87 -5.56 25.32
C LEU A 86 -1.58 -6.25 26.63
N PRO A 87 -2.34 -7.30 27.02
CA PRO A 87 -2.03 -8.11 28.17
C PRO A 87 -0.77 -8.95 27.91
N GLU A 88 -0.04 -9.28 29.00
CA GLU A 88 1.20 -10.07 28.92
C GLU A 88 1.00 -11.48 28.39
N ARG A 89 -0.22 -12.01 28.52
CA ARG A 89 -0.56 -13.37 28.04
C ARG A 89 -1.60 -13.28 26.96
N VAL A 90 -1.34 -13.98 25.87
CA VAL A 90 -2.29 -14.17 24.77
C VAL A 90 -2.97 -15.52 25.00
N ASP A 91 -4.30 -15.50 25.16
CA ASP A 91 -5.09 -16.73 25.17
C ASP A 91 -5.15 -17.24 23.73
N THR A 92 -4.38 -18.25 23.44
CA THR A 92 -4.39 -18.91 22.12
C THR A 92 -5.13 -20.23 22.25
N GLU A 93 -6.27 -20.34 21.61
CA GLU A 93 -6.89 -21.64 21.32
C GLU A 93 -6.48 -22.03 19.90
N TRP A 94 -5.88 -23.21 19.76
CA TRP A 94 -5.70 -23.81 18.47
C TRP A 94 -7.08 -24.28 17.94
N ILE A 95 -7.84 -23.35 17.42
CA ILE A 95 -9.00 -23.71 16.62
C ILE A 95 -8.45 -24.44 15.42
N VAL A 96 -8.83 -25.69 15.25
CA VAL A 96 -8.54 -26.46 14.04
C VAL A 96 -9.01 -25.60 12.88
N MET A 97 -8.06 -24.97 12.16
CA MET A 97 -8.42 -24.15 11.02
C MET A 97 -9.23 -25.01 10.07
N PRO A 98 -10.44 -24.60 9.66
CA PRO A 98 -11.26 -25.37 8.72
C PRO A 98 -10.52 -25.62 7.38
N TYR A 99 -9.41 -24.94 7.15
CA TYR A 99 -8.51 -25.12 6.02
C TYR A 99 -7.40 -26.18 6.22
N ARG A 100 -7.35 -26.84 7.36
CA ARG A 100 -6.49 -28.02 7.55
C ARG A 100 -7.19 -29.29 7.05
N GLY A 101 -8.00 -29.15 6.00
CA GLY A 101 -8.46 -30.29 5.25
C GLY A 101 -7.27 -30.96 4.57
N ASP A 102 -7.15 -32.25 4.68
CA ASP A 102 -6.22 -33.12 3.96
C ASP A 102 -6.34 -32.99 2.42
N ASP A 103 -7.22 -32.12 1.95
CA ASP A 103 -7.50 -31.85 0.54
C ASP A 103 -6.40 -31.06 -0.18
N THR A 104 -5.48 -30.41 0.51
CA THR A 104 -4.29 -29.85 -0.11
C THR A 104 -3.22 -30.94 -0.21
N ARG A 105 -3.38 -31.86 -1.15
CA ARG A 105 -2.34 -32.85 -1.52
C ARG A 105 -1.08 -32.22 -2.13
N LEU A 106 -0.85 -30.93 -1.95
CA LEU A 106 0.39 -30.28 -2.31
C LEU A 106 1.49 -30.69 -1.34
N ASN A 107 2.51 -31.30 -1.88
CA ASN A 107 3.71 -31.65 -1.13
C ASN A 107 4.38 -30.37 -0.57
N VAL A 108 5.10 -30.47 0.54
CA VAL A 108 5.81 -29.33 1.17
C VAL A 108 6.68 -28.61 0.16
N TRP A 109 7.37 -29.34 -0.71
CA TRP A 109 8.19 -28.78 -1.79
C TRP A 109 7.38 -27.96 -2.81
N GLN A 110 6.17 -28.37 -3.15
CA GLN A 110 5.31 -27.62 -4.07
C GLN A 110 4.83 -26.32 -3.44
N ARG A 111 4.51 -26.33 -2.13
CA ARG A 111 4.15 -25.11 -1.39
C ARG A 111 5.32 -24.14 -1.30
N LEU A 112 6.52 -24.64 -1.00
CA LEU A 112 7.75 -23.84 -0.98
C LEU A 112 8.06 -23.25 -2.35
N LEU A 113 7.91 -24.03 -3.42
CA LEU A 113 8.15 -23.56 -4.79
C LEU A 113 7.15 -22.46 -5.18
N MET A 114 5.85 -22.61 -4.87
CA MET A 114 4.86 -21.55 -5.09
C MET A 114 5.19 -20.27 -4.32
N LEU A 115 5.60 -20.40 -3.07
CA LEU A 115 6.04 -19.27 -2.24
C LEU A 115 7.28 -18.60 -2.83
N PHE A 116 8.27 -19.39 -3.24
CA PHE A 116 9.53 -18.91 -3.82
C PHE A 116 9.29 -18.19 -5.16
N VAL A 117 8.46 -18.77 -6.04
CA VAL A 117 8.08 -18.13 -7.31
C VAL A 117 7.31 -16.83 -7.06
N GLY A 118 6.39 -16.80 -6.07
CA GLY A 118 5.64 -15.60 -5.70
C GLY A 118 6.53 -14.49 -5.18
N ILE A 119 7.33 -14.75 -4.15
CA ILE A 119 8.24 -13.76 -3.56
C ILE A 119 9.35 -13.37 -4.54
N GLY A 120 9.98 -14.34 -5.19
CA GLY A 120 11.02 -14.09 -6.20
C GLY A 120 10.49 -13.31 -7.39
N GLY A 121 9.24 -13.57 -7.79
CA GLY A 121 8.56 -12.80 -8.83
C GLY A 121 8.39 -11.33 -8.48
N LEU A 122 8.06 -11.00 -7.24
CA LEU A 122 7.95 -9.60 -6.81
C LEU A 122 9.32 -8.86 -6.92
N TRP A 123 10.41 -9.54 -6.62
CA TRP A 123 11.77 -8.99 -6.81
C TRP A 123 12.17 -8.90 -8.28
N PHE A 124 11.66 -9.82 -9.09
CA PHE A 124 11.94 -9.84 -10.52
C PHE A 124 11.39 -8.60 -11.24
N ILE A 125 10.21 -8.07 -10.84
CA ILE A 125 9.55 -6.95 -11.53
C ILE A 125 10.45 -5.70 -11.64
N PRO A 126 11.02 -5.15 -10.54
CA PRO A 126 11.93 -4.00 -10.61
C PRO A 126 13.22 -4.32 -11.36
N THR A 127 13.76 -5.54 -11.16
CA THR A 127 14.99 -5.99 -11.83
C THR A 127 14.78 -6.07 -13.34
N PHE A 128 13.68 -6.64 -13.79
CA PHE A 128 13.29 -6.72 -15.19
C PHE A 128 13.17 -5.32 -15.83
N HIS A 129 12.49 -4.40 -15.14
CA HIS A 129 12.38 -3.01 -15.61
C HIS A 129 13.75 -2.32 -15.74
N ASN A 130 14.63 -2.49 -14.76
CA ASN A 130 15.96 -1.88 -14.77
C ASN A 130 16.84 -2.40 -15.93
N ILE A 131 16.75 -3.69 -16.26
CA ILE A 131 17.53 -4.31 -17.32
C ILE A 131 16.94 -4.04 -18.70
N SER A 132 15.64 -4.26 -18.87
CA SER A 132 14.97 -4.19 -20.16
C SER A 132 14.51 -2.78 -20.55
N LYS A 133 14.37 -1.87 -19.59
CA LYS A 133 13.75 -0.53 -19.74
C LYS A 133 12.30 -0.59 -20.23
N LEU A 134 11.69 -1.77 -20.24
CA LEU A 134 10.28 -1.95 -20.58
C LEU A 134 9.40 -1.59 -19.37
N SER A 135 8.14 -1.33 -19.64
CA SER A 135 7.18 -0.97 -18.59
C SER A 135 7.08 -2.05 -17.49
N PRO A 136 6.99 -1.66 -16.21
CA PRO A 136 6.91 -2.60 -15.08
C PRO A 136 5.78 -3.62 -15.18
N PHE A 137 4.66 -3.26 -15.82
CA PHE A 137 3.52 -4.17 -15.97
C PHE A 137 3.85 -5.42 -16.79
N LEU A 138 4.77 -5.34 -17.75
CA LEU A 138 5.23 -6.51 -18.51
C LEU A 138 5.95 -7.51 -17.62
N GLY A 139 6.79 -7.03 -16.71
CA GLY A 139 7.43 -7.87 -15.70
C GLY A 139 6.39 -8.55 -14.79
N ALA A 140 5.36 -7.80 -14.35
CA ALA A 140 4.29 -8.36 -13.56
C ALA A 140 3.47 -9.43 -14.32
N LEU A 141 3.17 -9.21 -15.60
CA LEU A 141 2.49 -10.21 -16.44
C LEU A 141 3.34 -11.47 -16.64
N CYS A 142 4.66 -11.34 -16.81
CA CYS A 142 5.56 -12.50 -16.87
C CYS A 142 5.51 -13.32 -15.58
N VAL A 143 5.56 -12.67 -14.41
CA VAL A 143 5.47 -13.35 -13.11
C VAL A 143 4.12 -14.03 -12.94
N LEU A 144 3.02 -13.33 -13.28
CA LEU A 144 1.67 -13.90 -13.24
C LEU A 144 1.55 -15.13 -14.15
N SER A 145 2.12 -15.08 -15.35
CA SER A 145 2.10 -16.21 -16.29
C SER A 145 2.84 -17.42 -15.73
N VAL A 146 4.01 -17.21 -15.13
CA VAL A 146 4.78 -18.29 -14.49
C VAL A 146 4.01 -18.88 -13.31
N LEU A 147 3.46 -18.03 -12.42
CA LEU A 147 2.63 -18.48 -11.30
C LEU A 147 1.41 -19.27 -11.78
N TRP A 148 0.76 -18.81 -12.83
CA TRP A 148 -0.40 -19.50 -13.42
C TRP A 148 -0.01 -20.89 -13.93
N ILE A 149 1.05 -20.99 -14.70
CA ILE A 149 1.53 -22.27 -15.23
C ILE A 149 1.86 -23.24 -14.09
N VAL A 150 2.61 -22.78 -13.08
CA VAL A 150 2.98 -23.60 -11.91
C VAL A 150 1.74 -24.04 -11.13
N ASN A 151 0.80 -23.14 -10.90
CA ASN A 151 -0.46 -23.45 -10.22
C ASN A 151 -1.29 -24.47 -11.01
N GLU A 152 -1.40 -24.32 -12.33
CA GLU A 152 -2.17 -25.25 -13.16
C GLU A 152 -1.53 -26.64 -13.21
N ILE A 153 -0.19 -26.74 -13.28
CA ILE A 153 0.53 -28.02 -13.24
C ILE A 153 0.28 -28.75 -11.92
N PHE A 154 0.27 -28.04 -10.79
CA PHE A 154 0.04 -28.66 -9.48
C PHE A 154 -1.40 -29.07 -9.28
N ASN A 155 -2.36 -28.30 -9.81
CA ASN A 155 -3.79 -28.59 -9.67
C ASN A 155 -4.27 -29.73 -10.59
N ARG A 156 -3.55 -30.08 -11.65
CA ARG A 156 -3.89 -31.22 -12.53
C ARG A 156 -4.00 -32.57 -11.82
N LYS A 157 -3.36 -32.73 -10.67
CA LYS A 157 -3.38 -33.97 -9.87
C LYS A 157 -4.54 -34.05 -8.88
N LEU A 158 -5.42 -33.05 -8.81
CA LEU A 158 -6.60 -33.08 -7.95
C LEU A 158 -7.68 -33.95 -8.58
N MET A 159 -8.07 -35.02 -7.89
CA MET A 159 -9.08 -35.97 -8.36
C MET A 159 -10.52 -35.45 -8.23
N ASN A 160 -10.74 -34.35 -7.50
CA ASN A 160 -12.07 -33.78 -7.27
C ASN A 160 -12.30 -32.59 -8.22
N MET A 161 -13.25 -32.76 -9.15
CA MET A 161 -13.58 -31.74 -10.19
C MET A 161 -14.00 -30.40 -9.59
N ASP A 162 -14.78 -30.40 -8.50
CA ASP A 162 -15.28 -29.17 -7.87
C ASP A 162 -14.14 -28.38 -7.22
N ALA A 163 -13.26 -29.04 -6.48
CA ALA A 163 -12.07 -28.44 -5.89
C ALA A 163 -11.08 -27.95 -6.97
N MET A 164 -10.99 -28.64 -8.10
CA MET A 164 -10.15 -28.23 -9.22
C MET A 164 -10.68 -26.94 -9.87
N VAL A 165 -11.99 -26.79 -10.03
CA VAL A 165 -12.62 -25.58 -10.61
C VAL A 165 -12.49 -24.39 -9.65
N GLU A 166 -12.64 -24.58 -8.35
CA GLU A 166 -12.48 -23.52 -7.36
C GLU A 166 -11.07 -22.94 -7.28
N ARG A 167 -10.05 -23.77 -7.50
CA ARG A 167 -8.63 -23.40 -7.40
C ARG A 167 -8.03 -22.87 -8.72
N ARG A 168 -8.80 -22.81 -9.79
CA ARG A 168 -8.30 -22.23 -11.04
C ARG A 168 -8.04 -20.75 -10.92
N THR A 169 -6.89 -20.34 -11.39
CA THR A 169 -6.44 -18.93 -11.37
C THR A 169 -7.49 -17.96 -11.94
N PRO A 170 -8.20 -18.25 -13.07
CA PRO A 170 -9.23 -17.34 -13.58
C PRO A 170 -10.36 -17.05 -12.60
N ARG A 171 -10.75 -18.04 -11.79
CA ARG A 171 -11.83 -17.86 -10.82
C ARG A 171 -11.37 -17.03 -9.62
N MET A 172 -10.14 -17.24 -9.15
CA MET A 172 -9.53 -16.41 -8.10
C MET A 172 -9.40 -14.95 -8.54
N VAL A 173 -8.95 -14.70 -9.79
CA VAL A 173 -8.87 -13.36 -10.39
C VAL A 173 -10.25 -12.72 -10.50
N GLN A 174 -11.27 -13.47 -10.90
CA GLN A 174 -12.63 -12.94 -11.08
C GLN A 174 -13.24 -12.37 -9.79
N TYR A 175 -13.05 -13.02 -8.66
CA TYR A 175 -13.69 -12.60 -7.40
C TYR A 175 -12.95 -11.52 -6.62
N GLY A 176 -11.63 -11.39 -6.79
CA GLY A 176 -10.83 -10.43 -6.00
C GLY A 176 -10.29 -9.25 -6.83
N VAL A 177 -9.76 -9.56 -7.99
CA VAL A 177 -8.95 -8.60 -8.76
C VAL A 177 -9.80 -7.68 -9.64
N ILE A 178 -10.90 -8.17 -10.23
CA ILE A 178 -11.71 -7.36 -11.16
C ILE A 178 -12.31 -6.14 -10.46
N GLN A 179 -12.81 -6.29 -9.24
CA GLN A 179 -13.39 -5.18 -8.48
C GLN A 179 -12.33 -4.09 -8.18
N MET A 180 -11.12 -4.50 -7.83
CA MET A 180 -10.02 -3.57 -7.57
C MET A 180 -9.59 -2.85 -8.86
N ILE A 181 -9.51 -3.57 -10.00
CA ILE A 181 -9.20 -2.96 -11.30
C ILE A 181 -10.27 -1.91 -11.67
N LEU A 182 -11.56 -2.24 -11.55
CA LEU A 182 -12.63 -1.30 -11.85
C LEU A 182 -12.60 -0.07 -10.93
N PHE A 183 -12.28 -0.25 -9.66
CA PHE A 183 -12.12 0.85 -8.70
C PHE A 183 -10.96 1.78 -9.10
N VAL A 184 -9.79 1.23 -9.37
CA VAL A 184 -8.60 1.99 -9.80
C VAL A 184 -8.88 2.71 -11.12
N MET A 185 -9.47 2.01 -12.12
CA MET A 185 -9.85 2.62 -13.40
C MET A 185 -10.85 3.76 -13.21
N GLY A 186 -11.86 3.56 -12.37
CA GLY A 186 -12.87 4.59 -12.09
C GLY A 186 -12.26 5.87 -11.51
N ILE A 187 -11.36 5.73 -10.55
CA ILE A 187 -10.63 6.87 -9.97
C ILE A 187 -9.74 7.55 -11.00
N MET A 188 -8.94 6.78 -11.75
CA MET A 188 -8.05 7.34 -12.77
C MET A 188 -8.82 8.09 -13.86
N LEU A 189 -9.96 7.56 -14.30
CA LEU A 189 -10.83 8.24 -15.27
C LEU A 189 -11.44 9.51 -14.68
N ALA A 190 -11.95 9.46 -13.45
CA ALA A 190 -12.54 10.63 -12.79
C ALA A 190 -11.53 11.76 -12.63
N VAL A 191 -10.32 11.43 -12.13
CA VAL A 191 -9.24 12.42 -11.97
C VAL A 191 -8.76 12.95 -13.33
N GLY A 192 -8.65 12.07 -14.34
CA GLY A 192 -8.31 12.48 -15.70
C GLY A 192 -9.31 13.48 -16.28
N VAL A 193 -10.61 13.24 -16.11
CA VAL A 193 -11.66 14.19 -16.54
C VAL A 193 -11.54 15.53 -15.80
N VAL A 194 -11.31 15.51 -14.49
CA VAL A 194 -11.12 16.74 -13.69
C VAL A 194 -9.88 17.51 -14.18
N LYS A 195 -8.79 16.82 -14.51
CA LYS A 195 -7.59 17.46 -15.08
C LYS A 195 -7.90 18.13 -16.43
N GLU A 196 -8.58 17.45 -17.33
CA GLU A 196 -8.95 17.99 -18.65
C GLU A 196 -9.91 19.18 -18.58
N THR A 197 -10.70 19.33 -17.52
CA THR A 197 -11.56 20.52 -17.33
C THR A 197 -10.80 21.76 -16.89
N GLY A 198 -9.50 21.69 -16.58
CA GLY A 198 -8.71 22.80 -16.02
C GLY A 198 -9.11 23.18 -14.59
N ALA A 199 -9.86 22.32 -13.89
CA ALA A 199 -10.34 22.61 -12.54
C ALA A 199 -9.16 22.71 -11.53
N TYR A 200 -8.09 21.95 -11.75
CA TYR A 200 -6.90 22.04 -10.90
C TYR A 200 -6.18 23.36 -11.06
N ASP A 201 -6.01 23.86 -12.29
CA ASP A 201 -5.37 25.13 -12.58
C ASP A 201 -6.17 26.28 -11.96
N THR A 202 -7.50 26.27 -12.14
CA THR A 202 -8.41 27.23 -11.53
C THR A 202 -8.33 27.21 -9.98
N LEU A 203 -8.21 26.03 -9.38
CA LEU A 203 -8.07 25.87 -7.92
C LEU A 203 -6.74 26.44 -7.42
N MET A 204 -5.64 26.16 -8.14
CA MET A 204 -4.30 26.64 -7.80
C MET A 204 -4.23 28.17 -7.90
N ASP A 205 -4.80 28.74 -8.96
CA ASP A 205 -4.90 30.20 -9.15
C ASP A 205 -5.72 30.86 -8.03
N TYR A 206 -6.88 30.25 -7.67
CA TYR A 206 -7.74 30.77 -6.61
C TYR A 206 -7.06 30.74 -5.24
N LEU A 207 -6.26 29.71 -4.96
CA LEU A 207 -5.50 29.59 -3.71
C LEU A 207 -4.26 30.47 -3.69
N GLY A 208 -3.92 31.13 -4.81
CA GLY A 208 -2.72 31.95 -4.94
C GLY A 208 -1.43 31.15 -4.76
N ILE A 209 -1.48 29.85 -5.09
CA ILE A 209 -0.33 28.97 -5.04
C ILE A 209 0.46 29.19 -6.33
N ASP A 210 1.51 29.98 -6.23
CA ASP A 210 2.42 30.25 -7.35
C ASP A 210 3.38 29.06 -7.53
N GLU A 211 3.54 28.59 -8.76
CA GLU A 211 4.53 27.55 -9.13
C GLU A 211 5.97 27.94 -8.78
N SER A 212 6.21 29.24 -8.53
CA SER A 212 7.52 29.76 -8.13
C SER A 212 7.98 29.32 -6.74
N ARG A 213 7.08 28.78 -5.88
CA ARG A 213 7.42 28.28 -4.55
C ARG A 213 6.88 26.87 -4.34
N PRO A 214 7.72 25.86 -4.18
CA PRO A 214 7.27 24.50 -3.95
C PRO A 214 6.63 24.37 -2.56
N PHE A 215 5.31 24.46 -2.49
CA PHE A 215 4.54 24.21 -1.27
C PHE A 215 4.45 22.70 -0.93
N VAL A 216 5.57 21.99 -1.11
CA VAL A 216 5.64 20.52 -0.98
C VAL A 216 5.08 20.03 0.34
N TRP A 217 5.49 20.67 1.43
CA TRP A 217 5.08 20.26 2.78
C TRP A 217 3.61 20.58 3.05
N LEU A 218 3.11 21.70 2.53
CA LEU A 218 1.70 22.05 2.65
C LEU A 218 0.82 21.06 1.87
N HIS A 219 1.19 20.74 0.63
CA HIS A 219 0.50 19.74 -0.18
C HIS A 219 0.55 18.36 0.50
N GLY A 220 1.71 17.96 1.05
CA GLY A 220 1.85 16.73 1.79
C GLY A 220 0.93 16.64 3.00
N VAL A 221 0.91 17.68 3.84
CA VAL A 221 0.03 17.73 5.02
C VAL A 221 -1.45 17.76 4.60
N ALA A 222 -1.81 18.53 3.57
CA ALA A 222 -3.17 18.58 3.05
C ALA A 222 -3.61 17.21 2.52
N ALA A 223 -2.76 16.54 1.75
CA ALA A 223 -2.99 15.18 1.25
C ALA A 223 -3.15 14.18 2.42
N GLY A 224 -2.30 14.26 3.44
CA GLY A 224 -2.39 13.44 4.64
C GLY A 224 -3.70 13.66 5.40
N VAL A 225 -4.14 14.90 5.59
CA VAL A 225 -5.41 15.22 6.26
C VAL A 225 -6.60 14.70 5.45
N LEU A 226 -6.63 14.92 4.14
CA LEU A 226 -7.70 14.41 3.28
C LEU A 226 -7.72 12.87 3.26
N SER A 227 -6.57 12.23 3.24
CA SER A 227 -6.44 10.78 3.26
C SER A 227 -6.89 10.12 4.57
N THR A 228 -7.13 10.89 5.64
CA THR A 228 -7.74 10.32 6.85
C THR A 228 -9.16 9.84 6.59
N VAL A 229 -9.88 10.48 5.68
CA VAL A 229 -11.31 10.22 5.38
C VAL A 229 -11.50 9.66 3.98
N LEU A 230 -10.78 10.22 3.00
CA LEU A 230 -10.81 9.74 1.62
C LEU A 230 -9.85 8.57 1.44
N ASP A 231 -10.13 7.74 0.44
CA ASP A 231 -9.22 6.63 0.11
C ASP A 231 -7.82 7.13 -0.26
N ASN A 232 -6.79 6.43 0.23
CA ASN A 232 -5.39 6.76 0.00
C ASN A 232 -5.08 6.89 -1.50
N PHE A 233 -5.52 5.93 -2.30
CA PHE A 233 -5.24 5.92 -3.73
C PHE A 233 -5.88 7.12 -4.43
N ALA A 234 -7.17 7.39 -4.15
CA ALA A 234 -7.88 8.53 -4.72
C ALA A 234 -7.20 9.85 -4.34
N THR A 235 -6.84 10.01 -3.06
CA THR A 235 -6.14 11.21 -2.57
C THR A 235 -4.78 11.36 -3.24
N ALA A 236 -3.98 10.29 -3.29
CA ALA A 236 -2.66 10.32 -3.92
C ALA A 236 -2.74 10.72 -5.40
N VAL A 237 -3.63 10.09 -6.18
CA VAL A 237 -3.77 10.37 -7.62
C VAL A 237 -4.20 11.82 -7.86
N ASN A 238 -5.10 12.39 -7.04
CA ASN A 238 -5.46 13.80 -7.13
C ASN A 238 -4.25 14.72 -6.94
N PHE A 239 -3.46 14.52 -5.88
CA PHE A 239 -2.27 15.35 -5.63
C PHE A 239 -1.15 15.11 -6.64
N ILE A 240 -0.98 13.89 -7.13
CA ILE A 240 -0.04 13.57 -8.22
C ILE A 240 -0.43 14.29 -9.51
N SER A 241 -1.72 14.43 -9.78
CA SER A 241 -2.24 15.08 -11.01
C SER A 241 -2.18 16.60 -10.97
N LEU A 242 -1.90 17.21 -9.79
CA LEU A 242 -1.69 18.66 -9.67
C LEU A 242 -0.38 19.14 -10.30
N SER A 243 0.60 18.26 -10.47
CA SER A 243 1.92 18.64 -10.98
C SER A 243 2.40 17.61 -11.99
N ASP A 244 3.02 18.07 -13.05
CA ASP A 244 3.63 17.20 -14.05
C ASP A 244 5.07 16.84 -13.66
N VAL A 245 5.54 15.66 -14.10
CA VAL A 245 6.93 15.25 -13.92
C VAL A 245 7.81 16.09 -14.84
N LEU A 246 8.60 16.98 -14.27
CA LEU A 246 9.49 17.88 -15.03
C LEU A 246 10.76 17.13 -15.47
N GLY A 247 11.20 17.38 -16.71
CA GLY A 247 12.50 16.91 -17.20
C GLY A 247 13.66 17.56 -16.42
N GLN A 248 14.82 16.89 -16.38
CA GLN A 248 16.01 17.41 -15.69
C GLN A 248 16.69 18.60 -16.39
N ASP A 249 16.15 19.07 -17.50
CA ASP A 249 16.75 20.12 -18.33
C ASP A 249 16.59 21.54 -17.78
N GLY A 250 15.91 21.72 -16.65
CA GLY A 250 15.70 23.00 -15.97
C GLY A 250 16.67 23.20 -14.79
N ILE A 251 17.50 24.26 -14.86
CA ILE A 251 18.47 24.65 -13.82
C ILE A 251 17.79 25.31 -12.58
N SER A 252 16.47 25.32 -12.48
CA SER A 252 15.76 25.91 -11.34
C SER A 252 15.59 24.89 -10.19
N GLU A 253 15.71 25.38 -8.95
CA GLU A 253 15.46 24.55 -7.74
C GLU A 253 14.08 23.88 -7.77
N ILE A 254 13.10 24.54 -8.39
CA ILE A 254 11.73 24.05 -8.58
C ILE A 254 11.70 22.81 -9.48
N ALA A 255 12.52 22.81 -10.55
CA ALA A 255 12.61 21.65 -11.45
C ALA A 255 13.11 20.39 -10.71
N THR A 256 13.96 20.54 -9.69
CA THR A 256 14.49 19.40 -8.93
C THR A 256 13.43 18.75 -8.02
N VAL A 257 12.47 19.54 -7.52
CA VAL A 257 11.42 19.06 -6.61
C VAL A 257 10.39 18.18 -7.32
N TYR A 258 10.04 18.54 -8.56
CA TYR A 258 9.05 17.84 -9.39
C TYR A 258 9.70 16.92 -10.44
N SER A 259 11.04 16.83 -10.47
CA SER A 259 11.75 15.92 -11.36
C SER A 259 11.60 14.46 -10.93
N CYS A 260 12.16 13.56 -11.75
CA CYS A 260 12.26 12.15 -11.36
C CYS A 260 13.03 12.01 -10.05
N ASN A 261 12.48 11.28 -9.10
CA ASN A 261 12.95 11.13 -7.71
C ASN A 261 12.87 12.42 -6.87
N GLY A 262 12.10 13.41 -7.29
CA GLY A 262 11.86 14.64 -6.56
C GLY A 262 11.25 14.44 -5.19
N LEU A 263 11.39 15.44 -4.32
CA LEU A 263 10.89 15.39 -2.95
C LEU A 263 9.35 15.33 -2.90
N TYR A 264 8.67 16.05 -3.80
CA TYR A 264 7.21 16.13 -3.86
C TYR A 264 6.55 14.74 -3.84
N TRP A 265 6.97 13.87 -4.74
CA TRP A 265 6.40 12.53 -4.91
C TRP A 265 6.52 11.66 -3.66
N LYS A 266 7.66 11.75 -2.99
CA LYS A 266 7.94 11.02 -1.74
C LYS A 266 7.11 11.53 -0.58
N VAL A 267 6.96 12.85 -0.47
CA VAL A 267 6.15 13.51 0.58
C VAL A 267 4.68 13.16 0.40
N ILE A 268 4.13 13.24 -0.82
CA ILE A 268 2.73 12.87 -1.07
C ILE A 268 2.50 11.40 -0.71
N ALA A 269 3.32 10.48 -1.22
CA ALA A 269 3.16 9.04 -0.94
C ALA A 269 3.21 8.74 0.57
N PHE A 270 4.16 9.34 1.28
CA PHE A 270 4.29 9.15 2.73
C PHE A 270 3.12 9.74 3.52
N CYS A 271 2.74 10.98 3.23
CA CYS A 271 1.68 11.68 3.96
C CYS A 271 0.31 11.03 3.76
N VAL A 272 0.01 10.58 2.54
CA VAL A 272 -1.23 9.86 2.24
C VAL A 272 -1.31 8.55 3.04
N MET A 273 -0.25 7.75 3.05
CA MET A 273 -0.19 6.54 3.86
C MET A 273 -0.34 6.84 5.36
N ALA A 274 0.38 7.85 5.86
CA ALA A 274 0.34 8.22 7.28
C ALA A 274 -1.06 8.71 7.68
N GLY A 275 -1.71 9.52 6.84
CA GLY A 275 -3.07 10.00 7.03
C GLY A 275 -4.09 8.88 7.08
N GLY A 276 -4.04 7.95 6.13
CA GLY A 276 -4.94 6.79 6.09
C GLY A 276 -4.86 5.90 7.32
N ASN A 277 -3.72 5.86 7.99
CA ASN A 277 -3.52 5.12 9.24
C ASN A 277 -4.19 5.77 10.47
N VAL A 278 -4.58 7.05 10.41
CA VAL A 278 -5.14 7.78 11.56
C VAL A 278 -6.56 7.33 11.90
N LEU A 279 -7.43 7.30 10.92
CA LEU A 279 -8.82 6.84 11.10
C LEU A 279 -9.04 5.41 10.64
N GLY A 280 -8.15 4.87 9.81
CA GLY A 280 -8.27 3.56 9.19
C GLY A 280 -9.37 3.46 8.12
N VAL A 281 -10.22 4.48 7.98
CA VAL A 281 -11.27 4.52 6.93
C VAL A 281 -10.65 4.89 5.58
N GLY A 282 -9.61 5.70 5.58
CA GLY A 282 -8.92 6.14 4.37
C GLY A 282 -8.14 5.03 3.64
N THR A 283 -8.17 3.78 4.12
CA THR A 283 -7.50 2.66 3.46
C THR A 283 -8.45 1.49 3.27
N MET A 284 -8.38 0.82 2.11
CA MET A 284 -9.14 -0.40 1.85
C MET A 284 -8.85 -1.51 2.87
N SER A 285 -7.59 -1.62 3.30
CA SER A 285 -7.15 -2.54 4.34
C SER A 285 -7.78 -2.23 5.71
N GLY A 286 -7.93 -0.95 6.04
CA GLY A 286 -8.61 -0.52 7.26
C GLY A 286 -10.11 -0.79 7.24
N LEU A 287 -10.76 -0.54 6.11
CA LEU A 287 -12.17 -0.90 5.91
C LEU A 287 -12.40 -2.41 6.04
N ALA A 288 -11.49 -3.23 5.50
CA ALA A 288 -11.53 -4.68 5.66
C ALA A 288 -11.42 -5.10 7.14
N LEU A 289 -10.47 -4.53 7.89
CA LEU A 289 -10.33 -4.76 9.35
C LEU A 289 -11.61 -4.38 10.09
N MET A 290 -12.14 -3.18 9.84
CA MET A 290 -13.35 -2.68 10.51
C MET A 290 -14.56 -3.58 10.23
N LYS A 291 -14.70 -4.08 8.99
CA LYS A 291 -15.78 -4.98 8.61
C LYS A 291 -15.60 -6.36 9.25
N MET A 292 -14.40 -6.94 9.21
CA MET A 292 -14.12 -8.27 9.76
C MET A 292 -14.29 -8.33 11.27
N GLU A 293 -13.78 -7.34 12.00
CA GLU A 293 -13.85 -7.29 13.47
C GLU A 293 -15.03 -6.45 14.00
N ARG A 294 -15.91 -5.94 13.12
CA ARG A 294 -17.04 -5.04 13.47
C ARG A 294 -16.58 -3.89 14.35
N MET A 295 -15.46 -3.25 13.97
CA MET A 295 -14.83 -2.17 14.72
C MET A 295 -15.42 -0.81 14.32
N HIS A 296 -15.68 0.06 15.31
CA HIS A 296 -16.10 1.44 15.06
C HIS A 296 -14.89 2.37 14.87
N VAL A 297 -15.00 3.32 13.95
CA VAL A 297 -13.97 4.32 13.66
C VAL A 297 -13.54 5.08 14.92
N GLY A 298 -14.50 5.49 15.77
CA GLY A 298 -14.20 6.18 17.03
C GLY A 298 -13.36 5.34 18.01
N TRP A 299 -13.59 4.03 18.07
CA TRP A 299 -12.75 3.13 18.86
C TRP A 299 -11.33 3.09 18.31
N PHE A 300 -11.20 2.93 17.00
CA PHE A 300 -9.90 2.89 16.33
C PHE A 300 -9.11 4.18 16.57
N PHE A 301 -9.71 5.33 16.34
CA PHE A 301 -9.06 6.62 16.58
C PHE A 301 -8.58 6.77 18.03
N ARG A 302 -9.46 6.46 19.01
CA ARG A 302 -9.12 6.61 20.42
C ARG A 302 -7.99 5.71 20.91
N HIS A 303 -7.85 4.50 20.37
CA HIS A 303 -6.89 3.51 20.86
C HIS A 303 -5.66 3.37 19.98
N VAL A 304 -5.79 3.65 18.69
CA VAL A 304 -4.75 3.42 17.67
C VAL A 304 -4.41 4.70 16.89
N GLY A 305 -5.41 5.42 16.41
CA GLY A 305 -5.25 6.53 15.47
C GLY A 305 -4.32 7.64 15.95
N TRP A 306 -4.45 8.09 17.20
CA TRP A 306 -3.55 9.10 17.74
C TRP A 306 -2.09 8.62 17.85
N LYS A 307 -1.87 7.31 18.09
CA LYS A 307 -0.54 6.69 18.09
C LYS A 307 0.04 6.64 16.68
N ALA A 308 -0.81 6.32 15.69
CA ALA A 308 -0.44 6.37 14.28
C ALA A 308 -0.10 7.81 13.84
N LEU A 309 -0.85 8.81 14.31
CA LEU A 309 -0.55 10.23 14.07
C LEU A 309 0.82 10.62 14.62
N MET A 310 1.17 10.19 15.83
CA MET A 310 2.50 10.44 16.40
C MET A 310 3.62 9.78 15.57
N GLY A 311 3.43 8.52 15.17
CA GLY A 311 4.39 7.81 14.33
C GLY A 311 4.53 8.45 12.95
N GLY A 312 3.41 8.83 12.32
CA GLY A 312 3.38 9.54 11.04
C GLY A 312 4.05 10.91 11.12
N GLY A 313 3.78 11.69 12.18
CA GLY A 313 4.42 12.97 12.42
C GLY A 313 5.94 12.86 12.60
N LEU A 314 6.40 11.86 13.38
CA LEU A 314 7.82 11.59 13.53
C LEU A 314 8.45 11.17 12.19
N GLY A 315 7.77 10.32 11.43
CA GLY A 315 8.23 9.92 10.10
C GLY A 315 8.33 11.10 9.12
N LEU A 316 7.37 12.04 9.18
CA LEU A 316 7.42 13.26 8.37
C LEU A 316 8.60 14.16 8.76
N CYS A 317 8.87 14.30 10.06
CA CYS A 317 10.05 15.01 10.55
C CYS A 317 11.36 14.35 10.06
N LEU A 318 11.44 13.02 10.07
CA LEU A 318 12.61 12.30 9.57
C LEU A 318 12.77 12.48 8.05
N LEU A 319 11.67 12.48 7.30
CA LEU A 319 11.70 12.75 5.87
C LEU A 319 12.19 14.18 5.59
N TRP A 320 11.73 15.15 6.38
CA TRP A 320 12.20 16.54 6.31
C TRP A 320 13.69 16.66 6.61
N LEU A 321 14.19 16.01 7.67
CA LEU A 321 15.60 16.04 8.04
C LEU A 321 16.49 15.35 7.00
N SER A 322 16.02 14.27 6.37
CA SER A 322 16.84 13.50 5.44
C SER A 322 16.86 14.06 4.02
N GLN A 323 15.78 14.73 3.59
CA GLN A 323 15.59 15.18 2.21
C GLN A 323 15.31 16.70 2.12
N GLY A 324 14.76 17.30 3.17
CA GLY A 324 14.35 18.71 3.17
C GLY A 324 15.51 19.71 3.30
N GLN A 325 16.65 19.26 3.82
CA GLN A 325 17.85 20.11 3.93
C GLN A 325 18.47 20.43 2.55
N ALA A 326 18.15 19.67 1.53
CA ALA A 326 18.59 19.94 0.16
C ALA A 326 17.86 21.14 -0.50
N LEU A 327 16.82 21.70 0.18
CA LEU A 327 16.00 22.81 -0.28
C LEU A 327 16.20 24.11 0.55
N LEU A 328 17.08 24.07 1.55
CA LEU A 328 17.53 25.24 2.31
C LEU A 328 18.94 25.69 1.86
#